data_9bc97e93a3dc995084009b79f6db124e
#
_entry.id   9bc97e93a3dc995084009b79f6db124e
#
_cell.length_a   1.000
_cell.length_b   1.000
_cell.length_c   1.000
_cell.angle_alpha   90.00
_cell.angle_beta   90.00
_cell.angle_gamma   90.00
#
_symmetry.space_group_name_H-M   'P 1'
#
loop_
_entity.id
_entity.type
_entity.pdbx_description
1 polymer ?
#
loop_
_entity_poly.entity_id
_entity_poly.type
_entity_poly.pdbx_seq_one_letter_code
_entity_poly.pdbx_strand_id
1 'polypeptide(L)'
;MPRKGPASRREIVADPIHKSVLVTQFVNKILQRGKRSTAERIMYNALDIVAEKTGDDPVAVLKRAVDNVRPQLEVRSRRVGGATYQVPVEVRPRRATTLAIRWMVGFARDRRERTMAERMANEILDASNGIGASCKRREDLQKMAEANKAFAHYRW
;
A
#
# COMPACT_ATOMS: atom_id res chain seq x y z
N MET A 1 -19.70 17.84 3.76
CA MET A 1 -18.43 18.12 3.07
C MET A 1 -17.99 19.54 3.40
N PRO A 2 -16.72 19.79 3.67
CA PRO A 2 -16.25 21.14 3.96
C PRO A 2 -16.39 22.04 2.73
N ARG A 3 -17.01 23.20 2.90
CA ARG A 3 -17.25 24.17 1.80
C ARG A 3 -16.04 25.06 1.49
N LYS A 4 -15.19 25.34 2.50
CA LYS A 4 -14.12 26.34 2.42
C LYS A 4 -12.71 25.74 2.30
N GLY A 5 -12.58 24.45 2.06
CA GLY A 5 -11.28 23.81 1.94
C GLY A 5 -11.31 22.32 2.24
N PRO A 6 -10.17 21.62 2.10
CA PRO A 6 -10.09 20.21 2.47
C PRO A 6 -10.27 20.03 3.99
N ALA A 7 -10.85 18.90 4.39
CA ALA A 7 -10.97 18.55 5.80
C ALA A 7 -9.61 18.50 6.50
N SER A 8 -9.56 18.92 7.77
CA SER A 8 -8.36 18.83 8.59
C SER A 8 -7.89 17.37 8.68
N ARG A 9 -6.60 17.16 8.56
CA ARG A 9 -6.02 15.82 8.62
C ARG A 9 -5.74 15.44 10.05
N ARG A 10 -6.24 14.27 10.48
CA ARG A 10 -5.90 13.71 11.79
C ARG A 10 -4.46 13.17 11.75
N GLU A 11 -3.72 13.41 12.81
CA GLU A 11 -2.43 12.79 13.02
C GLU A 11 -2.60 11.31 13.35
N ILE A 12 -1.71 10.50 12.82
CA ILE A 12 -1.68 9.06 13.08
C ILE A 12 -0.67 8.83 14.20
N VAL A 13 -1.16 8.35 15.33
CA VAL A 13 -0.33 7.98 16.47
C VAL A 13 0.46 6.71 16.12
N ALA A 14 1.73 6.68 16.50
CA ALA A 14 2.57 5.50 16.33
C ALA A 14 2.05 4.31 17.15
N ASP A 15 2.28 3.11 16.67
CA ASP A 15 1.92 1.89 17.36
C ASP A 15 2.67 1.77 18.70
N PRO A 16 1.99 1.39 19.81
CA PRO A 16 2.61 1.35 21.13
C PRO A 16 3.71 0.29 21.26
N ILE A 17 3.61 -0.83 20.56
CA ILE A 17 4.57 -1.95 20.64
C ILE A 17 5.77 -1.68 19.74
N HIS A 18 5.53 -1.45 18.46
CA HIS A 18 6.59 -1.25 17.47
C HIS A 18 7.01 0.21 17.27
N LYS A 19 6.35 1.16 17.95
CA LYS A 19 6.63 2.61 17.86
C LYS A 19 6.65 3.15 16.41
N SER A 20 5.89 2.52 15.52
CA SER A 20 5.88 2.78 14.08
C SER A 20 4.52 3.27 13.60
N VAL A 21 4.50 4.42 12.95
CA VAL A 21 3.30 4.96 12.27
C VAL A 21 2.87 4.06 11.12
N LEU A 22 3.82 3.41 10.45
CA LEU A 22 3.55 2.50 9.34
C LEU A 22 2.71 1.29 9.80
N VAL A 23 3.04 0.70 10.96
CA VAL A 23 2.26 -0.41 11.55
C VAL A 23 0.83 0.04 11.84
N THR A 24 0.63 1.21 12.43
CA THR A 24 -0.71 1.77 12.67
C THR A 24 -1.49 1.97 11.37
N GLN A 25 -0.84 2.38 10.28
CA GLN A 25 -1.48 2.53 8.98
C GLN A 25 -1.96 1.17 8.43
N PHE A 26 -1.18 0.10 8.60
CA PHE A 26 -1.60 -1.26 8.23
C PHE A 26 -2.76 -1.73 9.09
N VAL A 27 -2.71 -1.57 10.41
CA VAL A 27 -3.82 -1.90 11.32
C VAL A 27 -5.12 -1.20 10.89
N ASN A 28 -5.05 0.10 10.60
CA ASN A 28 -6.20 0.87 10.12
C ASN A 28 -6.73 0.36 8.77
N LYS A 29 -5.90 -0.23 7.91
CA LYS A 29 -6.32 -0.78 6.63
C LYS A 29 -6.85 -2.22 6.75
N ILE A 30 -6.32 -3.01 7.67
CA ILE A 30 -6.81 -4.35 7.98
C ILE A 30 -8.18 -4.28 8.68
N LEU A 31 -8.40 -3.25 9.48
CA LEU A 31 -9.61 -3.02 10.26
C LEU A 31 -10.88 -3.22 9.45
N GLN A 32 -11.80 -4.04 9.99
CA GLN A 32 -13.14 -4.24 9.48
C GLN A 32 -14.16 -4.13 10.61
N ARG A 33 -15.32 -3.52 10.32
CA ARG A 33 -16.45 -3.40 11.26
C ARG A 33 -16.07 -2.79 12.63
N GLY A 34 -15.01 -1.97 12.68
CA GLY A 34 -14.56 -1.32 13.92
C GLY A 34 -13.78 -2.22 14.90
N LYS A 35 -13.51 -3.49 14.57
CA LYS A 35 -12.81 -4.44 15.47
C LYS A 35 -11.29 -4.20 15.46
N ARG A 36 -10.85 -3.14 16.14
CA ARG A 36 -9.45 -2.71 16.15
C ARG A 36 -8.52 -3.73 16.82
N SER A 37 -8.89 -4.27 17.97
CA SER A 37 -8.09 -5.28 18.68
C SER A 37 -7.79 -6.53 17.85
N THR A 38 -8.75 -6.95 17.03
CA THR A 38 -8.56 -8.07 16.09
C THR A 38 -7.55 -7.67 14.99
N ALA A 39 -7.64 -6.46 14.45
CA ALA A 39 -6.71 -5.99 13.41
C ALA A 39 -5.28 -5.82 13.96
N GLU A 40 -5.12 -5.33 15.17
CA GLU A 40 -3.84 -5.23 15.88
C GLU A 40 -3.21 -6.62 16.08
N ARG A 41 -3.97 -7.58 16.61
CA ARG A 41 -3.51 -8.95 16.81
C ARG A 41 -3.08 -9.61 15.48
N ILE A 42 -3.82 -9.41 14.39
CA ILE A 42 -3.44 -9.92 13.07
C ILE A 42 -2.09 -9.33 12.63
N MET A 43 -1.92 -8.03 12.79
CA MET A 43 -0.68 -7.37 12.35
C MET A 43 0.51 -7.76 13.22
N TYR A 44 0.35 -7.86 14.53
CA TYR A 44 1.44 -8.26 15.44
C TYR A 44 1.86 -9.71 15.17
N ASN A 45 0.91 -10.65 15.09
CA ASN A 45 1.23 -12.05 14.74
C ASN A 45 1.91 -12.13 13.35
N ALA A 46 1.50 -11.30 12.39
CA ALA A 46 2.16 -11.28 11.08
C ALA A 46 3.62 -10.80 11.18
N LEU A 47 3.89 -9.78 11.98
CA LEU A 47 5.25 -9.28 12.20
C LEU A 47 6.11 -10.29 12.98
N ASP A 48 5.54 -11.02 13.95
CA ASP A 48 6.23 -12.11 14.66
C ASP A 48 6.64 -13.22 13.69
N ILE A 49 5.74 -13.65 12.80
CA ILE A 49 6.05 -14.64 11.75
C ILE A 49 7.16 -14.13 10.80
N VAL A 50 7.14 -12.86 10.45
CA VAL A 50 8.19 -12.25 9.61
C VAL A 50 9.53 -12.28 10.35
N ALA A 51 9.57 -11.90 11.63
CA ALA A 51 10.79 -11.94 12.45
C ALA A 51 11.35 -13.35 12.58
N GLU A 52 10.50 -14.34 12.84
CA GLU A 52 10.89 -15.76 12.92
C GLU A 52 11.51 -16.28 11.61
N LYS A 53 10.94 -15.89 10.46
CA LYS A 53 11.41 -16.36 9.14
C LYS A 53 12.65 -15.65 8.62
N THR A 54 12.84 -14.38 8.94
CA THR A 54 13.95 -13.56 8.41
C THR A 54 15.10 -13.41 9.40
N GLY A 55 14.83 -13.46 10.70
CA GLY A 55 15.80 -13.09 11.75
C GLY A 55 16.10 -11.59 11.84
N ASP A 56 15.47 -10.77 10.99
CA ASP A 56 15.65 -9.32 10.92
C ASP A 56 14.57 -8.57 11.74
N ASP A 57 14.79 -7.28 11.98
CA ASP A 57 13.75 -6.41 12.52
C ASP A 57 12.51 -6.38 11.60
N PRO A 58 11.35 -6.86 12.08
CA PRO A 58 10.15 -6.97 11.26
C PRO A 58 9.65 -5.62 10.73
N VAL A 59 9.91 -4.52 11.44
CA VAL A 59 9.53 -3.18 10.99
C VAL A 59 10.41 -2.73 9.83
N ALA A 60 11.71 -3.07 9.86
CA ALA A 60 12.61 -2.79 8.75
C ALA A 60 12.23 -3.58 7.49
N VAL A 61 11.88 -4.87 7.64
CA VAL A 61 11.38 -5.70 6.54
C VAL A 61 10.08 -5.14 5.97
N LEU A 62 9.14 -4.74 6.84
CA LEU A 62 7.88 -4.10 6.42
C LEU A 62 8.13 -2.81 5.62
N LYS A 63 9.06 -1.97 6.08
CA LYS A 63 9.43 -0.73 5.38
C LYS A 63 10.00 -1.03 4.00
N ARG A 64 10.93 -1.98 3.89
CA ARG A 64 11.49 -2.45 2.61
C ARG A 64 10.40 -2.97 1.67
N ALA A 65 9.48 -3.77 2.19
CA ALA A 65 8.34 -4.28 1.42
C ALA A 65 7.47 -3.14 0.86
N VAL A 66 7.12 -2.15 1.68
CA VAL A 66 6.34 -0.98 1.26
C VAL A 66 7.10 -0.16 0.22
N ASP A 67 8.40 0.05 0.40
CA ASP A 67 9.22 0.82 -0.54
C ASP A 67 9.28 0.12 -1.91
N ASN A 68 9.36 -1.21 -1.94
CA ASN A 68 9.30 -2.01 -3.18
C ASN A 68 7.93 -1.95 -3.88
N VAL A 69 6.85 -1.73 -3.16
CA VAL A 69 5.48 -1.70 -3.73
C VAL A 69 5.02 -0.28 -4.10
N ARG A 70 5.66 0.77 -3.58
CA ARG A 70 5.28 2.16 -3.87
C ARG A 70 5.32 2.48 -5.36
N PRO A 71 4.21 2.93 -5.97
CA PRO A 71 4.22 3.41 -7.35
C PRO A 71 4.80 4.82 -7.43
N GLN A 72 5.58 5.11 -8.46
CA GLN A 72 6.06 6.44 -8.80
C GLN A 72 5.07 7.19 -9.70
N LEU A 73 4.40 6.47 -10.58
CA LEU A 73 3.43 6.99 -11.55
C LEU A 73 2.06 6.35 -11.32
N GLU A 74 1.01 7.10 -11.60
CA GLU A 74 -0.36 6.58 -11.75
C GLU A 74 -0.94 7.10 -13.07
N VAL A 75 -1.91 6.39 -13.61
CA VAL A 75 -2.61 6.80 -14.82
C VAL A 75 -3.95 7.40 -14.42
N ARG A 76 -4.23 8.61 -14.88
CA ARG A 76 -5.51 9.28 -14.68
C ARG A 76 -6.19 9.58 -16.01
N SER A 77 -7.48 9.30 -16.06
CA SER A 77 -8.28 9.66 -17.22
C SER A 77 -8.53 11.17 -17.27
N ARG A 78 -8.33 11.76 -18.44
CA ARG A 78 -8.65 13.16 -18.75
C ARG A 78 -9.44 13.24 -20.04
N ARG A 79 -10.49 14.04 -20.04
CA ARG A 79 -11.30 14.28 -21.23
C ARG A 79 -10.83 15.54 -21.94
N VAL A 80 -10.44 15.43 -23.20
CA VAL A 80 -10.01 16.54 -24.05
C VAL A 80 -10.72 16.43 -25.39
N GLY A 81 -11.46 17.48 -25.78
CA GLY A 81 -12.15 17.53 -27.07
C GLY A 81 -13.15 16.37 -27.31
N GLY A 82 -13.77 15.83 -26.23
CA GLY A 82 -14.69 14.71 -26.33
C GLY A 82 -14.07 13.33 -26.23
N ALA A 83 -12.77 13.18 -26.42
CA ALA A 83 -12.03 11.93 -26.22
C ALA A 83 -11.46 11.82 -24.81
N THR A 84 -11.39 10.60 -24.27
CA THR A 84 -10.83 10.32 -22.94
C THR A 84 -9.43 9.72 -23.10
N TYR A 85 -8.43 10.40 -22.55
CA TYR A 85 -7.04 9.99 -22.59
C TYR A 85 -6.60 9.51 -21.21
N GLN A 86 -5.72 8.51 -21.17
CA GLN A 86 -5.08 8.02 -19.96
C GLN A 86 -3.75 8.76 -19.79
N VAL A 87 -3.70 9.71 -18.86
CA VAL A 87 -2.53 10.58 -18.66
C VAL A 87 -1.68 10.08 -17.48
N PRO A 88 -0.39 9.79 -17.68
CA PRO A 88 0.51 9.43 -16.59
C PRO A 88 0.82 10.66 -15.72
N VAL A 89 0.68 10.51 -14.42
CA VAL A 89 0.90 11.56 -13.42
C VAL A 89 1.77 11.02 -12.29
N GLU A 90 2.70 11.82 -11.80
CA GLU A 90 3.50 11.47 -10.62
C GLU A 90 2.65 11.33 -9.36
N VAL A 91 2.93 10.31 -8.57
CA VAL A 91 2.20 10.03 -7.33
C VAL A 91 2.87 10.74 -6.16
N ARG A 92 2.11 11.57 -5.44
CA ARG A 92 2.62 12.21 -4.22
C ARG A 92 3.02 11.14 -3.18
N PRO A 93 4.12 11.33 -2.42
CA PRO A 93 4.68 10.30 -1.52
C PRO A 93 3.66 9.68 -0.56
N ARG A 94 2.79 10.50 0.04
CA ARG A 94 1.73 10.04 0.93
C ARG A 94 0.72 9.13 0.23
N ARG A 95 0.36 9.46 -1.00
CA ARG A 95 -0.55 8.65 -1.81
C ARG A 95 0.11 7.34 -2.23
N ALA A 96 1.39 7.37 -2.60
CA ALA A 96 2.17 6.18 -2.95
C ALA A 96 2.18 5.16 -1.78
N THR A 97 2.44 5.63 -0.55
CA THR A 97 2.35 4.79 0.66
C THR A 97 0.94 4.24 0.87
N THR A 98 -0.09 5.07 0.71
CA THR A 98 -1.49 4.63 0.86
C THR A 98 -1.88 3.57 -0.17
N LEU A 99 -1.41 3.70 -1.41
CA LEU A 99 -1.63 2.72 -2.48
C LEU A 99 -0.90 1.41 -2.18
N ALA A 100 0.36 1.47 -1.77
CA ALA A 100 1.15 0.30 -1.40
C ALA A 100 0.45 -0.51 -0.28
N ILE A 101 0.07 0.14 0.82
CA ILE A 101 -0.63 -0.52 1.93
C ILE A 101 -1.97 -1.11 1.47
N ARG A 102 -2.73 -0.39 0.62
CA ARG A 102 -4.00 -0.88 0.07
C ARG A 102 -3.82 -2.14 -0.75
N TRP A 103 -2.80 -2.19 -1.61
CA TRP A 103 -2.52 -3.34 -2.45
C TRP A 103 -2.04 -4.53 -1.62
N MET A 104 -1.08 -4.33 -0.73
CA MET A 104 -0.57 -5.40 0.13
C MET A 104 -1.69 -6.04 0.96
N VAL A 105 -2.53 -5.25 1.62
CA VAL A 105 -3.66 -5.79 2.40
C VAL A 105 -4.72 -6.44 1.50
N GLY A 106 -4.97 -5.88 0.31
CA GLY A 106 -5.90 -6.46 -0.67
C GLY A 106 -5.42 -7.83 -1.13
N PHE A 107 -4.22 -7.92 -1.66
CA PHE A 107 -3.65 -9.19 -2.14
C PHE A 107 -3.40 -10.20 -1.03
N ALA A 108 -3.07 -9.75 0.18
CA ALA A 108 -3.03 -10.66 1.33
C ALA A 108 -4.38 -11.34 1.59
N ARG A 109 -5.51 -10.64 1.41
CA ARG A 109 -6.85 -11.24 1.55
C ARG A 109 -7.14 -12.30 0.49
N ASP A 110 -6.59 -12.14 -0.70
CA ASP A 110 -6.80 -13.07 -1.83
C ASP A 110 -5.90 -14.31 -1.76
N ARG A 111 -4.94 -14.36 -0.82
CA ARG A 111 -4.05 -15.51 -0.61
C ARG A 111 -4.80 -16.71 -0.03
N ARG A 112 -4.21 -17.91 -0.21
CA ARG A 112 -4.83 -19.20 0.14
C ARG A 112 -4.51 -19.70 1.55
N GLU A 113 -3.57 -19.05 2.26
CA GLU A 113 -3.19 -19.43 3.61
C GLU A 113 -4.40 -19.35 4.57
N ARG A 114 -4.37 -20.14 5.64
CA ARG A 114 -5.51 -20.30 6.54
C ARG A 114 -5.85 -19.01 7.28
N THR A 115 -4.87 -18.38 7.90
CA THR A 115 -5.08 -17.20 8.74
C THR A 115 -4.69 -15.90 8.03
N MET A 116 -5.33 -14.77 8.39
CA MET A 116 -4.97 -13.48 7.84
C MET A 116 -3.56 -13.04 8.28
N ALA A 117 -3.09 -13.47 9.45
CA ALA A 117 -1.74 -13.19 9.91
C ALA A 117 -0.68 -13.85 9.01
N GLU A 118 -0.85 -15.14 8.68
CA GLU A 118 0.02 -15.85 7.74
C GLU A 118 0.00 -15.23 6.34
N ARG A 119 -1.19 -14.88 5.84
CA ARG A 119 -1.36 -14.20 4.55
C ARG A 119 -0.60 -12.89 4.50
N MET A 120 -0.73 -12.09 5.55
CA MET A 120 -0.07 -10.78 5.64
C MET A 120 1.45 -10.94 5.77
N ALA A 121 1.92 -11.89 6.59
CA ALA A 121 3.34 -12.19 6.75
C ALA A 121 3.99 -12.61 5.42
N ASN A 122 3.37 -13.55 4.71
CA ASN A 122 3.89 -14.02 3.43
C ASN A 122 3.85 -12.92 2.35
N GLU A 123 2.83 -12.06 2.33
CA GLU A 123 2.79 -10.92 1.41
C GLU A 123 3.89 -9.90 1.72
N ILE A 124 4.20 -9.64 2.99
CA ILE A 124 5.32 -8.78 3.40
C ILE A 124 6.65 -9.37 2.97
N LEU A 125 6.86 -10.67 3.17
CA LEU A 125 8.09 -11.37 2.78
C LEU A 125 8.30 -11.33 1.26
N ASP A 126 7.27 -11.70 0.49
CA ASP A 126 7.33 -11.66 -0.98
C ASP A 126 7.62 -10.24 -1.47
N ALA A 127 6.91 -9.24 -0.95
CA ALA A 127 7.11 -7.85 -1.32
C ALA A 127 8.50 -7.31 -0.93
N SER A 128 9.05 -7.76 0.22
CA SER A 128 10.39 -7.37 0.64
C SER A 128 11.48 -7.89 -0.29
N ASN A 129 11.23 -9.02 -0.95
CA ASN A 129 12.09 -9.62 -1.97
C ASN A 129 11.79 -9.10 -3.39
N GLY A 130 10.88 -8.16 -3.55
CA GLY A 130 10.50 -7.59 -4.84
C GLY A 130 9.62 -8.49 -5.71
N ILE A 131 9.02 -9.53 -5.13
CA ILE A 131 8.13 -10.47 -5.80
C ILE A 131 6.71 -10.39 -5.26
N GLY A 132 5.80 -11.17 -5.83
CA GLY A 132 4.42 -11.25 -5.37
C GLY A 132 3.45 -10.31 -6.10
N ALA A 133 2.17 -10.45 -5.76
CA ALA A 133 1.09 -9.76 -6.47
C ALA A 133 1.12 -8.23 -6.31
N SER A 134 1.56 -7.75 -5.14
CA SER A 134 1.69 -6.31 -4.87
C SER A 134 2.77 -5.66 -5.75
N CYS A 135 3.93 -6.30 -5.90
CA CYS A 135 5.00 -5.82 -6.77
C CYS A 135 4.58 -5.88 -8.24
N LYS A 136 3.94 -6.97 -8.66
CA LYS A 136 3.38 -7.10 -10.00
C LYS A 136 2.39 -5.98 -10.32
N ARG A 137 1.53 -5.61 -9.37
CA ARG A 137 0.58 -4.50 -9.55
C ARG A 137 1.28 -3.16 -9.79
N ARG A 138 2.38 -2.89 -9.07
CA ARG A 138 3.22 -1.71 -9.32
C ARG A 138 3.80 -1.72 -10.73
N GLU A 139 4.36 -2.88 -11.16
CA GLU A 139 4.94 -3.03 -12.49
C GLU A 139 3.91 -2.85 -13.60
N ASP A 140 2.72 -3.42 -13.45
CA ASP A 140 1.63 -3.27 -14.42
C ASP A 140 1.21 -1.80 -14.55
N LEU A 141 1.15 -1.08 -13.42
CA LEU A 141 0.84 0.34 -13.42
C LEU A 141 1.94 1.16 -14.10
N GLN A 142 3.20 0.81 -13.87
CA GLN A 142 4.33 1.45 -14.52
C GLN A 142 4.32 1.21 -16.03
N LYS A 143 4.10 -0.03 -16.48
CA LYS A 143 3.95 -0.37 -17.90
C LYS A 143 2.80 0.41 -18.56
N MET A 144 1.65 0.52 -17.88
CA MET A 144 0.54 1.34 -18.37
C MET A 144 0.92 2.82 -18.49
N ALA A 145 1.66 3.37 -17.52
CA ALA A 145 2.11 4.76 -17.56
C ALA A 145 3.12 4.99 -18.69
N GLU A 146 4.02 4.06 -18.93
CA GLU A 146 4.99 4.10 -20.02
C GLU A 146 4.30 4.02 -21.40
N ALA A 147 3.34 3.10 -21.57
CA ALA A 147 2.57 2.98 -22.79
C ALA A 147 1.78 4.27 -23.13
N ASN A 148 1.35 5.00 -22.11
CA ASN A 148 0.63 6.26 -22.27
C ASN A 148 1.52 7.51 -22.20
N LYS A 149 2.84 7.35 -22.24
CA LYS A 149 3.80 8.46 -22.12
C LYS A 149 3.60 9.55 -23.16
N ALA A 150 3.13 9.21 -24.35
CA ALA A 150 2.81 10.17 -25.42
C ALA A 150 1.76 11.21 -25.00
N PHE A 151 0.87 10.89 -24.06
CA PHE A 151 -0.17 11.77 -23.55
C PHE A 151 0.25 12.57 -22.31
N ALA A 152 1.51 12.47 -21.88
CA ALA A 152 2.01 13.18 -20.69
C ALA A 152 1.87 14.72 -20.80
N HIS A 153 1.91 15.27 -22.00
CA HIS A 153 1.71 16.70 -22.24
C HIS A 153 0.27 17.19 -21.95
N TYR A 154 -0.71 16.30 -21.80
CA TYR A 154 -2.07 16.64 -21.37
C TYR A 154 -2.22 16.74 -19.84
N ARG A 155 -1.16 16.55 -19.06
CA ARG A 155 -1.23 16.77 -17.60
C ARG A 155 -1.43 18.27 -17.29
N TRP A 156 -2.14 18.56 -16.22
CA TRP A 156 -2.39 19.91 -15.70
C TRP A 156 -1.60 20.18 -14.43
#